data_b5be541e4a68209227b88d2674c1013f
#
_entry.id   b5be541e4a68209227b88d2674c1013f
#
_cell.length_a   1.000
_cell.length_b   1.000
_cell.length_c   1.000
_cell.angle_alpha   90.00
_cell.angle_beta   90.00
_cell.angle_gamma   90.00
#
_symmetry.space_group_name_H-M   'P 1'
#
loop_
_entity.id
_entity.type
_entity.pdbx_description
1 polymer ?
#
loop_
_entity_poly.entity_id
_entity_poly.type
_entity_poly.pdbx_seq_one_letter_code
_entity_poly.pdbx_strand_id
1 'polypeptide(L)'
;MITSTLAQGLPIDETLATYSDLAFRTAFGIYVLALIASLIYYAGFRVAKVSEKELVTAGGTWLTESRSLTDTGDEERASAGNVRWARIAHLFVIVGFVFHAASLVLRGLSTERFQWGNMYEFILGSTLLAVGAGLIWLRKPALQVVWPYLLVPILVLLFFGGTHLYSDAAPVVPALRSYWLPIHVSIIALGSGILLIPGVVSIMYLIRVWQPQGQEHGWGARLARPLPAAETLDRLAYRTTVIGFPVFGVGILLGAVWAESAWGRF
;
A
#
# COMPACT_ATOMS: atom_id res chain seq x y z
N MET A 1 7.17 -50.72 -15.85
CA MET A 1 7.79 -49.50 -16.43
C MET A 1 6.74 -48.44 -16.81
N ILE A 2 5.52 -48.50 -16.27
CA ILE A 2 4.40 -47.54 -16.58
C ILE A 2 4.03 -46.68 -15.36
N THR A 3 4.63 -46.93 -14.19
CA THR A 3 4.26 -46.24 -12.92
C THR A 3 5.11 -45.01 -12.57
N SER A 4 6.15 -44.69 -13.38
CA SER A 4 7.02 -43.54 -13.12
C SER A 4 6.58 -42.22 -13.85
N THR A 5 5.63 -42.32 -14.76
CA THR A 5 5.23 -41.16 -15.63
C THR A 5 4.11 -40.32 -15.00
N LEU A 6 3.42 -40.80 -13.98
CA LEU A 6 2.31 -40.09 -13.33
C LEU A 6 2.72 -39.20 -12.14
N ALA A 7 4.01 -39.16 -11.81
CA ALA A 7 4.56 -38.31 -10.74
C ALA A 7 5.24 -37.03 -11.26
N GLN A 8 5.34 -36.86 -12.58
CA GLN A 8 5.80 -35.59 -13.16
C GLN A 8 4.64 -34.61 -13.09
N GLY A 9 4.71 -33.68 -12.10
CA GLY A 9 3.86 -32.49 -12.08
C GLY A 9 3.99 -31.77 -13.43
N LEU A 10 2.92 -31.07 -13.84
CA LEU A 10 2.92 -30.25 -15.06
C LEU A 10 4.22 -29.45 -15.17
N PRO A 11 4.87 -29.43 -16.35
CA PRO A 11 6.14 -28.73 -16.50
C PRO A 11 5.93 -27.25 -16.18
N ILE A 12 6.75 -26.71 -15.27
CA ILE A 12 6.75 -25.29 -14.93
C ILE A 12 7.28 -24.53 -16.13
N ASP A 13 6.56 -23.49 -16.58
CA ASP A 13 7.07 -22.59 -17.59
C ASP A 13 8.10 -21.63 -16.98
N GLU A 14 9.38 -21.97 -17.11
CA GLU A 14 10.51 -21.19 -16.57
C GLU A 14 10.58 -19.79 -17.16
N THR A 15 10.11 -19.59 -18.39
CA THR A 15 10.08 -18.28 -19.05
C THR A 15 9.09 -17.36 -18.35
N LEU A 16 7.88 -17.83 -18.10
CA LEU A 16 6.86 -17.08 -17.38
C LEU A 16 7.26 -16.82 -15.91
N ALA A 17 7.91 -17.79 -15.26
CA ALA A 17 8.44 -17.61 -13.90
C ALA A 17 9.50 -16.50 -13.87
N THR A 18 10.44 -16.48 -14.82
CA THR A 18 11.47 -15.42 -14.94
C THR A 18 10.84 -14.04 -15.18
N TYR A 19 9.84 -13.95 -16.06
CA TYR A 19 9.13 -12.68 -16.28
C TYR A 19 8.33 -12.24 -15.05
N SER A 20 7.78 -13.17 -14.26
CA SER A 20 7.13 -12.87 -12.99
C SER A 20 8.11 -12.20 -12.01
N ASP A 21 9.30 -12.76 -11.86
CA ASP A 21 10.33 -12.21 -10.98
C ASP A 21 10.85 -10.86 -11.46
N LEU A 22 11.01 -10.69 -12.77
CA LEU A 22 11.37 -9.38 -13.34
C LEU A 22 10.29 -8.33 -13.07
N ALA A 23 9.03 -8.68 -13.27
CA ALA A 23 7.89 -7.81 -12.99
C ALA A 23 7.80 -7.45 -11.50
N PHE A 24 8.07 -8.39 -10.59
CA PHE A 24 8.14 -8.13 -9.15
C PHE A 24 9.24 -7.12 -8.79
N ARG A 25 10.47 -7.34 -9.29
CA ARG A 25 11.60 -6.43 -9.03
C ARG A 25 11.33 -5.04 -9.60
N THR A 26 10.71 -4.95 -10.77
CA THR A 26 10.30 -3.70 -11.40
C THR A 26 9.24 -2.99 -10.57
N ALA A 27 8.19 -3.71 -10.12
CA ALA A 27 7.15 -3.16 -9.26
C ALA A 27 7.74 -2.61 -7.96
N PHE A 28 8.62 -3.36 -7.30
CA PHE A 28 9.30 -2.93 -6.09
C PHE A 28 10.09 -1.62 -6.31
N GLY A 29 10.90 -1.54 -7.36
CA GLY A 29 11.65 -0.32 -7.72
C GLY A 29 10.73 0.87 -7.98
N ILE A 30 9.61 0.66 -8.69
CA ILE A 30 8.63 1.71 -8.97
C ILE A 30 7.93 2.18 -7.68
N TYR A 31 7.60 1.28 -6.75
CA TYR A 31 7.04 1.67 -5.45
C TYR A 31 8.05 2.46 -4.58
N VAL A 32 9.34 2.16 -4.67
CA VAL A 32 10.37 2.99 -4.03
C VAL A 32 10.38 4.40 -4.63
N LEU A 33 10.30 4.54 -5.95
CA LEU A 33 10.17 5.85 -6.61
C LEU A 33 8.87 6.55 -6.22
N ALA A 34 7.76 5.82 -6.11
CA ALA A 34 6.48 6.35 -5.62
C ALA A 34 6.61 6.88 -4.19
N LEU A 35 7.30 6.15 -3.31
CA LEU A 35 7.57 6.58 -1.95
C LEU A 35 8.41 7.86 -1.93
N ILE A 36 9.50 7.93 -2.71
CA ILE A 36 10.36 9.11 -2.80
C ILE A 36 9.56 10.32 -3.29
N ALA A 37 8.79 10.18 -4.38
CA ALA A 37 7.93 11.23 -4.90
C ALA A 37 6.87 11.69 -3.89
N SER A 38 6.27 10.75 -3.14
CA SER A 38 5.32 11.03 -2.08
C SER A 38 5.97 11.76 -0.90
N LEU A 39 7.22 11.44 -0.55
CA LEU A 39 7.96 12.14 0.51
C LEU A 39 8.36 13.55 0.08
N ILE A 40 8.71 13.77 -1.20
CA ILE A 40 8.96 15.11 -1.74
C ILE A 40 7.68 15.95 -1.67
N TYR A 41 6.54 15.39 -2.10
CA TYR A 41 5.23 16.03 -1.93
C TYR A 41 4.96 16.40 -0.48
N TYR A 42 5.18 15.46 0.43
CA TYR A 42 4.99 15.64 1.87
C TYR A 42 5.92 16.72 2.45
N ALA A 43 7.17 16.79 2.01
CA ALA A 43 8.13 17.80 2.45
C ALA A 43 7.75 19.21 1.95
N GLY A 44 7.30 19.32 0.70
CA GLY A 44 6.85 20.59 0.13
C GLY A 44 5.63 21.19 0.85
N PHE A 45 4.72 20.35 1.34
CA PHE A 45 3.58 20.79 2.15
C PHE A 45 4.01 21.47 3.46
N ARG A 46 5.16 21.08 4.02
CA ARG A 46 5.72 21.69 5.22
C ARG A 46 6.25 23.09 4.99
N VAL A 47 6.92 23.32 3.86
CA VAL A 47 7.54 24.61 3.53
C VAL A 47 6.47 25.67 3.31
N ALA A 48 5.42 25.37 2.53
CA ALA A 48 4.33 26.30 2.29
C ALA A 48 3.62 26.73 3.58
N LYS A 49 3.36 25.81 4.50
CA LYS A 49 2.68 26.10 5.78
C LYS A 49 3.53 26.90 6.78
N VAL A 50 4.85 26.73 6.75
CA VAL A 50 5.78 27.53 7.58
C VAL A 50 5.85 28.96 7.06
N SER A 51 5.92 29.15 5.73
CA SER A 51 5.93 30.48 5.10
C SER A 51 4.67 31.27 5.43
N GLU A 52 3.48 30.65 5.35
CA GLU A 52 2.22 31.29 5.72
C GLU A 52 2.18 31.75 7.19
N LYS A 53 2.73 30.94 8.11
CA LYS A 53 2.77 31.28 9.52
C LYS A 53 3.79 32.39 9.86
N GLU A 54 4.93 32.40 9.19
CA GLU A 54 5.92 33.48 9.33
C GLU A 54 5.38 34.80 8.80
N LEU A 55 4.69 34.79 7.67
CA LEU A 55 4.03 35.96 7.11
C LEU A 55 2.95 36.55 8.02
N VAL A 56 2.13 35.67 8.66
CA VAL A 56 1.10 36.11 9.62
C VAL A 56 1.74 36.68 10.92
N THR A 57 2.89 36.15 11.35
CA THR A 57 3.58 36.62 12.55
C THR A 57 4.39 37.89 12.30
N ALA A 58 4.96 38.05 11.10
CA ALA A 58 5.67 39.27 10.68
C ALA A 58 4.72 40.43 10.31
N GLY A 59 3.46 40.10 9.96
CA GLY A 59 2.43 41.05 9.55
C GLY A 59 1.68 41.74 10.70
N GLY A 60 2.31 41.98 11.83
CA GLY A 60 1.76 42.86 12.90
C GLY A 60 1.42 44.25 12.36
N THR A 61 0.19 44.46 12.07
CA THR A 61 -0.68 45.65 12.02
C THR A 61 -0.36 46.81 11.05
N TRP A 62 0.76 46.97 10.38
CA TRP A 62 1.08 48.22 9.66
C TRP A 62 1.60 48.10 8.23
N LEU A 63 1.57 46.96 7.56
CA LEU A 63 2.03 46.86 6.17
C LEU A 63 0.95 46.30 5.24
N THR A 64 -0.12 47.05 5.06
CA THR A 64 -1.14 46.78 4.01
C THR A 64 -0.67 47.22 2.63
N GLU A 65 0.58 47.60 2.46
CA GLU A 65 1.06 48.18 1.18
C GLU A 65 2.47 47.73 0.86
N SER A 66 2.59 46.55 0.34
CA SER A 66 3.62 46.03 -0.57
C SER A 66 3.59 44.49 -0.65
N ARG A 67 2.45 43.94 -1.05
CA ARG A 67 2.45 42.58 -1.61
C ARG A 67 3.13 42.67 -2.96
N SER A 68 4.44 42.45 -3.00
CA SER A 68 5.17 42.48 -4.25
C SER A 68 4.63 41.41 -5.20
N LEU A 69 4.41 41.73 -6.45
CA LEU A 69 3.93 40.85 -7.52
C LEU A 69 4.87 39.63 -7.74
N THR A 70 6.05 39.63 -7.16
CA THR A 70 7.02 38.53 -7.13
C THR A 70 6.65 37.43 -6.14
N ASP A 71 6.00 37.77 -5.02
CA ASP A 71 5.70 36.80 -3.94
C ASP A 71 4.53 35.87 -4.32
N THR A 72 3.53 36.37 -5.04
CA THR A 72 2.41 35.56 -5.55
C THR A 72 2.85 34.55 -6.60
N GLY A 73 3.84 34.89 -7.42
CA GLY A 73 4.37 33.99 -8.45
C GLY A 73 5.17 32.82 -7.87
N ASP A 74 5.86 33.01 -6.75
CA ASP A 74 6.65 31.98 -6.09
C ASP A 74 5.76 31.06 -5.23
N GLU A 75 4.72 31.58 -4.58
CA GLU A 75 3.70 30.79 -3.89
C GLU A 75 2.88 29.92 -4.87
N GLU A 76 2.47 30.47 -6.02
CA GLU A 76 1.79 29.70 -7.09
C GLU A 76 2.70 28.62 -7.68
N ARG A 77 4.00 28.90 -7.89
CA ARG A 77 4.97 27.93 -8.37
C ARG A 77 5.25 26.84 -7.37
N ALA A 78 5.38 27.13 -6.08
CA ALA A 78 5.55 26.15 -5.00
C ALA A 78 4.30 25.27 -4.87
N SER A 79 3.10 25.85 -4.93
CA SER A 79 1.84 25.11 -4.93
C SER A 79 1.70 24.21 -6.17
N ALA A 80 2.04 24.73 -7.36
CA ALA A 80 2.02 23.97 -8.61
C ALA A 80 3.08 22.85 -8.62
N GLY A 81 4.25 23.09 -8.03
CA GLY A 81 5.32 22.09 -7.84
C GLY A 81 4.85 20.93 -6.95
N ASN A 82 4.18 21.23 -5.85
CA ASN A 82 3.62 20.25 -4.95
C ASN A 82 2.56 19.35 -5.61
N VAL A 83 1.65 19.95 -6.37
CA VAL A 83 0.61 19.19 -7.10
C VAL A 83 1.22 18.28 -8.18
N ARG A 84 2.32 18.68 -8.82
CA ARG A 84 3.06 17.83 -9.76
C ARG A 84 3.61 16.59 -9.09
N TRP A 85 4.27 16.73 -7.95
CA TRP A 85 4.82 15.60 -7.21
C TRP A 85 3.75 14.62 -6.71
N ALA A 86 2.59 15.12 -6.28
CA ALA A 86 1.45 14.29 -5.94
C ALA A 86 0.97 13.45 -7.14
N ARG A 87 0.87 14.05 -8.33
CA ARG A 87 0.48 13.34 -9.56
C ARG A 87 1.53 12.32 -10.00
N ILE A 88 2.81 12.68 -9.92
CA ILE A 88 3.93 11.75 -10.24
C ILE A 88 3.91 10.56 -9.27
N ALA A 89 3.78 10.80 -7.98
CA ALA A 89 3.68 9.74 -6.98
C ALA A 89 2.50 8.81 -7.27
N HIS A 90 1.33 9.38 -7.54
CA HIS A 90 0.13 8.60 -7.86
C HIS A 90 0.29 7.79 -9.16
N LEU A 91 0.92 8.36 -10.18
CA LEU A 91 1.24 7.64 -11.42
C LEU A 91 2.18 6.46 -11.15
N PHE A 92 3.25 6.66 -10.37
CA PHE A 92 4.15 5.57 -9.99
C PHE A 92 3.43 4.48 -9.20
N VAL A 93 2.48 4.83 -8.31
CA VAL A 93 1.67 3.83 -7.62
C VAL A 93 0.84 3.01 -8.60
N ILE A 94 0.20 3.64 -9.59
CA ILE A 94 -0.58 2.94 -10.62
C ILE A 94 0.31 2.02 -11.46
N VAL A 95 1.44 2.53 -11.95
CA VAL A 95 2.38 1.74 -12.77
C VAL A 95 2.96 0.59 -11.96
N GLY A 96 3.35 0.84 -10.71
CA GLY A 96 3.80 -0.21 -9.78
C GLY A 96 2.72 -1.27 -9.55
N PHE A 97 1.46 -0.86 -9.39
CA PHE A 97 0.33 -1.78 -9.24
C PHE A 97 0.16 -2.68 -10.47
N VAL A 98 0.31 -2.15 -11.69
CA VAL A 98 0.22 -2.94 -12.91
C VAL A 98 1.34 -3.98 -13.00
N PHE A 99 2.59 -3.61 -12.74
CA PHE A 99 3.71 -4.56 -12.72
C PHE A 99 3.57 -5.58 -11.59
N HIS A 100 3.06 -5.18 -10.43
CA HIS A 100 2.81 -6.08 -9.30
C HIS A 100 1.70 -7.09 -9.65
N ALA A 101 0.61 -6.65 -10.26
CA ALA A 101 -0.44 -7.54 -10.75
C ALA A 101 0.08 -8.49 -11.84
N ALA A 102 0.89 -7.97 -12.77
CA ALA A 102 1.53 -8.78 -13.81
C ALA A 102 2.42 -9.87 -13.21
N SER A 103 3.24 -9.54 -12.19
CA SER A 103 4.05 -10.52 -11.47
C SER A 103 3.20 -11.67 -10.92
N LEU A 104 2.10 -11.33 -10.26
CA LEU A 104 1.21 -12.34 -9.67
C LEU A 104 0.55 -13.21 -10.75
N VAL A 105 0.04 -12.61 -11.83
CA VAL A 105 -0.60 -13.33 -12.93
C VAL A 105 0.40 -14.24 -13.65
N LEU A 106 1.58 -13.74 -14.01
CA LEU A 106 2.62 -14.52 -14.68
C LEU A 106 3.06 -15.73 -13.85
N ARG A 107 3.15 -15.55 -12.52
CA ARG A 107 3.49 -16.63 -11.61
C ARG A 107 2.41 -17.72 -11.56
N GLY A 108 1.14 -17.33 -11.58
CA GLY A 108 0.04 -18.28 -11.67
C GLY A 108 0.01 -19.05 -12.97
N LEU A 109 0.27 -18.37 -14.09
CA LEU A 109 0.35 -18.98 -15.40
C LEU A 109 1.53 -19.94 -15.51
N SER A 110 2.69 -19.60 -14.92
CA SER A 110 3.89 -20.47 -14.96
C SER A 110 3.69 -21.81 -14.24
N THR A 111 2.77 -21.87 -13.27
CA THR A 111 2.50 -23.05 -12.46
C THR A 111 1.15 -23.72 -12.75
N GLU A 112 0.37 -23.15 -13.68
CA GLU A 112 -1.01 -23.57 -14.03
C GLU A 112 -1.92 -23.75 -12.79
N ARG A 113 -1.73 -22.93 -11.75
CA ARG A 113 -2.49 -22.98 -10.50
C ARG A 113 -2.77 -21.60 -9.93
N PHE A 114 -3.72 -21.53 -8.99
CA PHE A 114 -3.91 -20.35 -8.17
C PHE A 114 -2.67 -20.06 -7.29
N GLN A 115 -2.35 -18.77 -7.12
CA GLN A 115 -1.13 -18.25 -6.52
C GLN A 115 -1.22 -18.18 -4.98
N TRP A 116 -1.61 -19.27 -4.35
CA TRP A 116 -1.73 -19.37 -2.88
C TRP A 116 -0.99 -20.59 -2.34
N GLY A 117 0.15 -20.93 -2.95
CA GLY A 117 0.92 -22.13 -2.60
C GLY A 117 1.96 -21.90 -1.51
N ASN A 118 2.34 -20.65 -1.23
CA ASN A 118 3.38 -20.32 -0.23
C ASN A 118 3.18 -18.91 0.35
N MET A 119 3.95 -18.60 1.40
CA MET A 119 3.88 -17.32 2.11
C MET A 119 4.34 -16.13 1.25
N TYR A 120 5.27 -16.33 0.32
CA TYR A 120 5.68 -15.30 -0.64
C TYR A 120 4.50 -14.84 -1.49
N GLU A 121 3.77 -15.80 -2.09
CA GLU A 121 2.58 -15.51 -2.90
C GLU A 121 1.46 -14.84 -2.09
N PHE A 122 1.30 -15.23 -0.83
CA PHE A 122 0.35 -14.58 0.09
C PHE A 122 0.71 -13.10 0.34
N ILE A 123 1.98 -12.80 0.60
CA ILE A 123 2.43 -11.41 0.78
C ILE A 123 2.24 -10.61 -0.50
N LEU A 124 2.61 -11.15 -1.66
CA LEU A 124 2.36 -10.49 -2.95
C LEU A 124 0.87 -10.17 -3.14
N GLY A 125 0.00 -11.14 -2.97
CA GLY A 125 -1.43 -10.95 -3.15
C GLY A 125 -2.02 -9.94 -2.16
N SER A 126 -1.70 -10.06 -0.87
CA SER A 126 -2.22 -9.17 0.18
C SER A 126 -1.75 -7.72 -0.02
N THR A 127 -0.47 -7.51 -0.37
CA THR A 127 0.07 -6.17 -0.64
C THR A 127 -0.45 -5.58 -1.93
N LEU A 128 -0.66 -6.38 -2.99
CA LEU A 128 -1.34 -5.94 -4.20
C LEU A 128 -2.75 -5.43 -3.89
N LEU A 129 -3.51 -6.19 -3.11
CA LEU A 129 -4.86 -5.81 -2.69
C LEU A 129 -4.87 -4.57 -1.79
N ALA A 130 -3.85 -4.41 -0.93
CA ALA A 130 -3.67 -3.19 -0.13
C ALA A 130 -3.43 -1.95 -1.01
N VAL A 131 -2.56 -2.04 -2.03
CA VAL A 131 -2.35 -0.95 -2.99
C VAL A 131 -3.63 -0.67 -3.78
N GLY A 132 -4.32 -1.70 -4.26
CA GLY A 132 -5.59 -1.57 -4.97
C GLY A 132 -6.66 -0.87 -4.12
N ALA A 133 -6.79 -1.27 -2.86
CA ALA A 133 -7.65 -0.60 -1.89
C ALA A 133 -7.22 0.87 -1.69
N GLY A 134 -5.92 1.14 -1.52
CA GLY A 134 -5.39 2.50 -1.45
C GLY A 134 -5.77 3.35 -2.68
N LEU A 135 -5.64 2.81 -3.89
CA LEU A 135 -6.05 3.49 -5.12
C LEU A 135 -7.55 3.82 -5.15
N ILE A 136 -8.39 3.06 -4.47
CA ILE A 136 -9.83 3.31 -4.37
C ILE A 136 -10.14 4.39 -3.33
N TRP A 137 -9.59 4.28 -2.11
CA TRP A 137 -9.94 5.16 -0.99
C TRP A 137 -9.15 6.46 -0.93
N LEU A 138 -7.89 6.49 -1.42
CA LEU A 138 -7.01 7.66 -1.36
C LEU A 138 -7.06 8.54 -2.62
N ARG A 139 -8.16 8.50 -3.39
CA ARG A 139 -8.33 9.30 -4.62
C ARG A 139 -8.37 10.81 -4.37
N LYS A 140 -8.87 11.23 -3.21
CA LYS A 140 -9.01 12.66 -2.87
C LYS A 140 -7.63 13.28 -2.65
N PRO A 141 -7.34 14.49 -3.19
CA PRO A 141 -6.05 15.16 -3.02
C PRO A 141 -5.63 15.29 -1.55
N ALA A 142 -6.57 15.59 -0.66
CA ALA A 142 -6.30 15.70 0.77
C ALA A 142 -5.83 14.39 1.44
N LEU A 143 -6.13 13.23 0.83
CA LEU A 143 -5.74 11.91 1.36
C LEU A 143 -4.46 11.37 0.71
N GLN A 144 -3.91 12.05 -0.29
CA GLN A 144 -2.67 11.60 -0.93
C GLN A 144 -1.45 11.65 0.01
N VAL A 145 -1.53 12.43 1.05
CA VAL A 145 -0.53 12.47 2.12
C VAL A 145 -0.44 11.15 2.92
N VAL A 146 -1.40 10.25 2.77
CA VAL A 146 -1.40 8.91 3.39
C VAL A 146 -0.46 7.94 2.64
N TRP A 147 -0.19 8.16 1.34
CA TRP A 147 0.60 7.24 0.53
C TRP A 147 1.98 6.91 1.09
N PRO A 148 2.83 7.87 1.54
CA PRO A 148 4.12 7.51 2.10
C PRO A 148 4.00 6.59 3.32
N TYR A 149 2.98 6.78 4.16
CA TYR A 149 2.73 5.92 5.32
C TYR A 149 2.24 4.53 4.94
N LEU A 150 1.45 4.40 3.88
CA LEU A 150 0.96 3.12 3.39
C LEU A 150 2.03 2.35 2.61
N LEU A 151 2.86 3.05 1.82
CA LEU A 151 3.93 2.43 1.03
C LEU A 151 5.05 1.87 1.90
N VAL A 152 5.33 2.46 3.06
CA VAL A 152 6.38 1.94 3.96
C VAL A 152 6.12 0.49 4.38
N PRO A 153 5.01 0.13 5.05
CA PRO A 153 4.76 -1.26 5.41
C PRO A 153 4.63 -2.18 4.19
N ILE A 154 4.07 -1.70 3.06
CA ILE A 154 3.99 -2.48 1.83
C ILE A 154 5.40 -2.82 1.33
N LEU A 155 6.30 -1.85 1.24
CA LEU A 155 7.69 -2.08 0.81
C LEU A 155 8.45 -2.99 1.76
N VAL A 156 8.26 -2.86 3.07
CA VAL A 156 8.85 -3.75 4.08
C VAL A 156 8.38 -5.19 3.87
N LEU A 157 7.07 -5.39 3.67
CA LEU A 157 6.49 -6.72 3.43
C LEU A 157 6.99 -7.31 2.09
N LEU A 158 7.04 -6.52 1.01
CA LEU A 158 7.55 -6.96 -0.28
C LEU A 158 9.05 -7.28 -0.21
N PHE A 159 9.85 -6.47 0.48
CA PHE A 159 11.27 -6.74 0.70
C PHE A 159 11.48 -8.04 1.48
N PHE A 160 10.78 -8.20 2.59
CA PHE A 160 10.85 -9.42 3.41
C PHE A 160 10.35 -10.63 2.62
N GLY A 161 9.24 -10.50 1.89
CA GLY A 161 8.71 -11.53 1.01
C GLY A 161 9.73 -11.97 -0.06
N GLY A 162 10.34 -11.01 -0.75
CA GLY A 162 11.28 -11.27 -1.83
C GLY A 162 12.67 -11.74 -1.39
N THR A 163 13.06 -11.53 -0.12
CA THR A 163 14.40 -11.91 0.37
C THR A 163 14.38 -13.12 1.29
N HIS A 164 13.39 -13.25 2.16
CA HIS A 164 13.34 -14.29 3.20
C HIS A 164 12.30 -15.38 2.93
N LEU A 165 11.22 -15.04 2.23
CA LEU A 165 10.12 -15.95 1.96
C LEU A 165 10.03 -16.33 0.47
N TYR A 166 10.96 -15.84 -0.35
CA TYR A 166 11.01 -16.19 -1.76
C TYR A 166 11.06 -17.71 -1.90
N SER A 167 10.22 -18.22 -2.77
CA SER A 167 10.16 -19.64 -3.11
C SER A 167 9.99 -19.75 -4.62
N ASP A 168 10.74 -20.62 -5.25
CA ASP A 168 10.57 -20.90 -6.67
C ASP A 168 9.15 -21.36 -6.99
N ALA A 169 8.74 -21.13 -8.23
CA ALA A 169 7.48 -21.63 -8.73
C ALA A 169 7.47 -23.18 -8.65
N ALA A 170 6.60 -23.73 -7.83
CA ALA A 170 6.52 -25.18 -7.57
C ALA A 170 5.08 -25.66 -7.44
N PRO A 171 4.79 -26.93 -7.73
CA PRO A 171 3.48 -27.52 -7.46
C PRO A 171 3.14 -27.42 -5.95
N VAL A 172 1.84 -27.27 -5.65
CA VAL A 172 1.37 -27.25 -4.25
C VAL A 172 1.50 -28.62 -3.59
N VAL A 173 1.90 -28.61 -2.33
CA VAL A 173 1.89 -29.82 -1.49
C VAL A 173 0.48 -30.41 -1.37
N PRO A 174 0.31 -31.73 -1.22
CA PRO A 174 -1.00 -32.39 -1.22
C PRO A 174 -2.02 -31.79 -0.26
N ALA A 175 -1.60 -31.38 0.95
CA ALA A 175 -2.46 -30.75 1.95
C ALA A 175 -3.09 -29.42 1.47
N LEU A 176 -2.45 -28.72 0.54
CA LEU A 176 -2.95 -27.47 -0.03
C LEU A 176 -3.76 -27.67 -1.31
N ARG A 177 -3.94 -28.91 -1.80
CA ARG A 177 -4.75 -29.25 -2.99
C ARG A 177 -6.24 -29.33 -2.67
N SER A 178 -6.77 -28.37 -1.91
CA SER A 178 -8.18 -28.29 -1.58
C SER A 178 -8.85 -27.21 -2.43
N TYR A 179 -10.07 -27.46 -2.89
CA TYR A 179 -10.89 -26.44 -3.56
C TYR A 179 -11.16 -25.21 -2.65
N TRP A 180 -11.24 -25.42 -1.34
CA TRP A 180 -11.50 -24.36 -0.36
C TRP A 180 -10.31 -23.44 -0.12
N LEU A 181 -9.08 -23.90 -0.33
CA LEU A 181 -7.88 -23.10 -0.07
C LEU A 181 -7.84 -21.79 -0.88
N PRO A 182 -7.99 -21.80 -2.22
CA PRO A 182 -7.97 -20.58 -3.00
C PRO A 182 -9.06 -19.59 -2.58
N ILE A 183 -10.25 -20.06 -2.22
CA ILE A 183 -11.36 -19.24 -1.77
C ILE A 183 -11.01 -18.58 -0.43
N HIS A 184 -10.63 -19.39 0.56
CA HIS A 184 -10.23 -18.91 1.87
C HIS A 184 -9.11 -17.87 1.80
N VAL A 185 -7.98 -18.22 1.15
CA VAL A 185 -6.80 -17.37 1.11
C VAL A 185 -7.05 -16.08 0.33
N SER A 186 -7.85 -16.13 -0.76
CA SER A 186 -8.22 -14.92 -1.50
C SER A 186 -9.00 -13.93 -0.64
N ILE A 187 -9.95 -14.41 0.16
CA ILE A 187 -10.78 -13.56 1.02
C ILE A 187 -9.98 -13.04 2.21
N ILE A 188 -9.13 -13.89 2.82
CA ILE A 188 -8.21 -13.46 3.88
C ILE A 188 -7.23 -12.40 3.36
N ALA A 189 -6.64 -12.59 2.18
CA ALA A 189 -5.72 -11.64 1.57
C ALA A 189 -6.41 -10.30 1.26
N LEU A 190 -7.65 -10.36 0.75
CA LEU A 190 -8.45 -9.15 0.50
C LEU A 190 -8.73 -8.40 1.80
N GLY A 191 -9.20 -9.09 2.83
CA GLY A 191 -9.46 -8.50 4.14
C GLY A 191 -8.21 -7.90 4.77
N SER A 192 -7.08 -8.63 4.73
CA SER A 192 -5.77 -8.18 5.23
C SER A 192 -5.29 -6.93 4.49
N GLY A 193 -5.39 -6.93 3.16
CA GLY A 193 -5.00 -5.79 2.33
C GLY A 193 -5.83 -4.53 2.65
N ILE A 194 -7.15 -4.66 2.79
CA ILE A 194 -8.03 -3.54 3.18
C ILE A 194 -7.67 -3.05 4.58
N LEU A 195 -7.46 -3.95 5.55
CA LEU A 195 -7.19 -3.62 6.95
C LEU A 195 -5.81 -2.97 7.17
N LEU A 196 -4.89 -3.06 6.23
CA LEU A 196 -3.63 -2.33 6.30
C LEU A 196 -3.86 -0.81 6.27
N ILE A 197 -4.88 -0.34 5.55
CA ILE A 197 -5.21 1.09 5.46
C ILE A 197 -5.63 1.66 6.82
N PRO A 198 -6.66 1.12 7.51
CA PRO A 198 -7.02 1.66 8.82
C PRO A 198 -5.93 1.49 9.85
N GLY A 199 -5.10 0.44 9.78
CA GLY A 199 -3.92 0.28 10.63
C GLY A 199 -2.96 1.47 10.52
N VAL A 200 -2.57 1.82 9.29
CA VAL A 200 -1.71 2.97 9.02
C VAL A 200 -2.38 4.30 9.40
N VAL A 201 -3.64 4.47 9.01
CA VAL A 201 -4.40 5.71 9.29
C VAL A 201 -4.63 5.92 10.78
N SER A 202 -4.79 4.84 11.56
CA SER A 202 -4.89 4.93 13.03
C SER A 202 -3.58 5.43 13.66
N ILE A 203 -2.43 5.00 13.14
CA ILE A 203 -1.13 5.54 13.59
C ILE A 203 -1.05 7.05 13.27
N MET A 204 -1.47 7.46 12.07
CA MET A 204 -1.52 8.88 11.70
C MET A 204 -2.49 9.67 12.59
N TYR A 205 -3.64 9.08 12.94
CA TYR A 205 -4.60 9.64 13.87
C TYR A 205 -3.98 9.87 15.26
N LEU A 206 -3.28 8.88 15.80
CA LEU A 206 -2.58 9.01 17.09
C LEU A 206 -1.52 10.12 17.04
N ILE A 207 -0.76 10.24 15.95
CA ILE A 207 0.20 11.34 15.77
C ILE A 207 -0.54 12.68 15.75
N ARG A 208 -1.70 12.77 15.11
CA ARG A 208 -2.49 13.99 15.02
C ARG A 208 -3.13 14.38 16.36
N VAL A 209 -3.57 13.41 17.16
CA VAL A 209 -4.10 13.65 18.52
C VAL A 209 -2.98 14.11 19.45
N TRP A 210 -1.80 13.51 19.35
CA TRP A 210 -0.62 13.93 20.12
C TRP A 210 -0.12 15.33 19.73
N GLN A 211 -0.29 15.73 18.47
CA GLN A 211 0.10 17.03 17.91
C GLN A 211 -1.13 17.71 17.29
N PRO A 212 -2.00 18.37 18.11
CA PRO A 212 -3.22 18.99 17.62
C PRO A 212 -2.93 20.06 16.56
N GLN A 213 -3.86 20.20 15.61
CA GLN A 213 -3.70 21.11 14.50
C GLN A 213 -3.59 22.57 14.99
N GLY A 214 -2.53 23.26 14.57
CA GLY A 214 -2.25 24.65 15.01
C GLY A 214 -1.47 24.77 16.33
N GLN A 215 -1.28 23.67 17.06
CA GLN A 215 -0.52 23.61 18.31
C GLN A 215 0.67 22.66 18.23
N GLU A 216 1.09 22.33 16.99
CA GLU A 216 2.20 21.41 16.78
C GLU A 216 3.52 21.99 17.28
N HIS A 217 4.26 21.22 18.09
CA HIS A 217 5.50 21.65 18.71
C HIS A 217 6.60 20.56 18.68
N GLY A 218 7.83 20.98 18.84
CA GLY A 218 8.99 20.09 18.89
C GLY A 218 9.23 19.30 17.59
N TRP A 219 9.91 18.18 17.72
CA TRP A 219 10.23 17.30 16.58
C TRP A 219 8.99 16.62 15.97
N GLY A 220 7.97 16.32 16.79
CA GLY A 220 6.73 15.70 16.36
C GLY A 220 5.90 16.58 15.40
N ALA A 221 6.06 17.92 15.51
CA ALA A 221 5.42 18.86 14.60
C ALA A 221 5.79 18.60 13.13
N ARG A 222 7.02 18.13 12.86
CA ARG A 222 7.48 17.81 11.50
C ARG A 222 6.69 16.67 10.86
N LEU A 223 6.23 15.70 11.65
CA LEU A 223 5.42 14.58 11.18
C LEU A 223 3.93 14.94 11.14
N ALA A 224 3.45 15.77 12.06
CA ALA A 224 2.04 16.05 12.19
C ALA A 224 1.51 17.11 11.21
N ARG A 225 2.28 18.16 10.89
CA ARG A 225 1.83 19.30 10.09
C ARG A 225 1.14 18.95 8.76
N PRO A 226 1.66 18.01 7.94
CA PRO A 226 1.01 17.66 6.68
C PRO A 226 -0.21 16.75 6.85
N LEU A 227 -0.43 16.17 8.05
CA LEU A 227 -1.53 15.23 8.26
C LEU A 227 -2.88 15.94 8.19
N PRO A 228 -3.93 15.28 7.66
CA PRO A 228 -5.31 15.74 7.75
C PRO A 228 -5.77 15.92 9.19
N ALA A 229 -6.90 16.59 9.37
CA ALA A 229 -7.56 16.71 10.66
C ALA A 229 -7.89 15.32 11.26
N ALA A 230 -7.88 15.20 12.59
CA ALA A 230 -8.14 13.95 13.29
C ALA A 230 -9.46 13.29 12.86
N GLU A 231 -10.52 14.10 12.69
CA GLU A 231 -11.85 13.62 12.27
C GLU A 231 -11.84 13.01 10.85
N THR A 232 -10.97 13.52 9.96
CA THR A 232 -10.83 12.98 8.60
C THR A 232 -10.12 11.63 8.63
N LEU A 233 -9.08 11.49 9.46
CA LEU A 233 -8.34 10.24 9.65
C LEU A 233 -9.22 9.19 10.33
N ASP A 234 -9.94 9.57 11.40
CA ASP A 234 -10.89 8.69 12.09
C ASP A 234 -11.97 8.17 11.14
N ARG A 235 -12.58 9.08 10.37
CA ARG A 235 -13.61 8.70 9.39
C ARG A 235 -13.08 7.76 8.30
N LEU A 236 -11.84 7.95 7.85
CA LEU A 236 -11.20 7.07 6.88
C LEU A 236 -10.92 5.69 7.50
N ALA A 237 -10.34 5.66 8.71
CA ALA A 237 -10.08 4.42 9.45
C ALA A 237 -11.39 3.65 9.68
N TYR A 238 -12.43 4.31 10.19
CA TYR A 238 -13.74 3.70 10.43
C TYR A 238 -14.33 3.07 9.15
N ARG A 239 -14.39 3.84 8.04
CA ARG A 239 -14.99 3.35 6.79
C ARG A 239 -14.27 2.15 6.21
N THR A 240 -12.94 2.13 6.27
CA THR A 240 -12.16 1.01 5.76
C THR A 240 -12.22 -0.20 6.70
N THR A 241 -12.31 0.00 8.02
CA THR A 241 -12.50 -1.08 9.00
C THR A 241 -13.87 -1.75 8.87
N VAL A 242 -14.93 -0.96 8.72
CA VAL A 242 -16.32 -1.50 8.57
C VAL A 242 -16.45 -2.42 7.35
N ILE A 243 -15.63 -2.23 6.32
CA ILE A 243 -15.57 -3.10 5.15
C ILE A 243 -14.55 -4.22 5.34
N GLY A 244 -13.34 -3.89 5.75
CA GLY A 244 -12.23 -4.85 5.83
C GLY A 244 -12.42 -5.90 6.92
N PHE A 245 -12.96 -5.53 8.08
CA PHE A 245 -13.11 -6.43 9.21
C PHE A 245 -14.12 -7.57 8.95
N PRO A 246 -15.34 -7.33 8.42
CA PRO A 246 -16.24 -8.42 8.04
C PRO A 246 -15.66 -9.32 6.95
N VAL A 247 -15.01 -8.76 5.92
CA VAL A 247 -14.35 -9.55 4.86
C VAL A 247 -13.29 -10.47 5.45
N PHE A 248 -12.43 -9.93 6.33
CA PHE A 248 -11.42 -10.72 7.03
C PHE A 248 -12.05 -11.81 7.91
N GLY A 249 -13.12 -11.48 8.65
CA GLY A 249 -13.87 -12.43 9.48
C GLY A 249 -14.48 -13.59 8.67
N VAL A 250 -15.08 -13.30 7.51
CA VAL A 250 -15.56 -14.34 6.58
C VAL A 250 -14.40 -15.21 6.12
N GLY A 251 -13.23 -14.62 5.83
CA GLY A 251 -12.03 -15.36 5.51
C GLY A 251 -11.64 -16.35 6.61
N ILE A 252 -11.66 -15.95 7.89
CA ILE A 252 -11.38 -16.85 9.03
C ILE A 252 -12.35 -18.03 9.06
N LEU A 253 -13.65 -17.78 8.90
CA LEU A 253 -14.66 -18.85 8.88
C LEU A 253 -14.43 -19.85 7.74
N LEU A 254 -14.08 -19.35 6.55
CA LEU A 254 -13.74 -20.22 5.42
C LEU A 254 -12.43 -21.00 5.66
N GLY A 255 -11.53 -20.49 6.49
CA GLY A 255 -10.34 -21.21 6.94
C GLY A 255 -10.67 -22.43 7.80
N ALA A 256 -11.69 -22.35 8.65
CA ALA A 256 -12.18 -23.49 9.40
C ALA A 256 -12.75 -24.57 8.46
N VAL A 257 -13.54 -24.18 7.45
CA VAL A 257 -14.06 -25.10 6.43
C VAL A 257 -12.93 -25.79 5.65
N TRP A 258 -11.89 -25.01 5.28
CA TRP A 258 -10.71 -25.59 4.64
C TRP A 258 -9.97 -26.56 5.57
N ALA A 259 -9.77 -26.21 6.84
CA ALA A 259 -9.08 -27.05 7.82
C ALA A 259 -9.80 -28.39 8.02
N GLU A 260 -11.12 -28.37 8.09
CA GLU A 260 -11.91 -29.61 8.14
C GLU A 260 -11.70 -30.47 6.90
N SER A 261 -11.75 -29.88 5.70
CA SER A 261 -11.56 -30.62 4.45
C SER A 261 -10.15 -31.17 4.28
N ALA A 262 -9.12 -30.49 4.84
CA ALA A 262 -7.72 -30.85 4.70
C ALA A 262 -7.22 -31.83 5.78
N TRP A 263 -7.74 -31.74 7.01
CA TRP A 263 -7.24 -32.47 8.18
C TRP A 263 -8.33 -33.20 8.98
N GLY A 264 -9.61 -33.10 8.60
CA GLY A 264 -10.73 -33.70 9.30
C GLY A 264 -11.01 -33.10 10.68
N ARG A 265 -10.58 -31.86 10.92
CA ARG A 265 -10.79 -31.09 12.16
C ARG A 265 -10.68 -29.57 11.90
N PHE A 266 -11.37 -28.80 12.74
CA PHE A 266 -11.28 -27.34 12.74
C PHE A 266 -10.01 -26.83 13.42
#